data_fa9b909fcaef01fd97493ae904316ae2
#
_entry.id   fa9b909fcaef01fd97493ae904316ae2
#
_cell.length_a   1.000
_cell.length_b   1.000
_cell.length_c   1.000
_cell.angle_alpha   90.00
_cell.angle_beta   90.00
_cell.angle_gamma   90.00
#
_symmetry.space_group_name_H-M   'P 1'
#
loop_
_entity.id
_entity.type
_entity.pdbx_description
1 polymer ?
#
loop_
_entity_poly.entity_id
_entity_poly.type
_entity_poly.pdbx_seq_one_letter_code
_entity_poly.pdbx_strand_id
1 'polypeptide(L)'
;MVKRTQEKEHNIHHYLVVGRHTPTEKNKNPKIYKMRIFANDKVRAKSKFWYFMKKLDKVKKASGEILACHEIFDRDPSKVKTYGIVCTYKSKYGYHNMYKEFRSTSLNGAVDQLTSEMVGRHKAQRESLVIVRTTILKGDIEKEAKRVYIKQIVKPDVRFPLLHKRIRPAPAFRKVFRPSRPVLLA
;
A
#
# COMPACT_ATOMS: atom_id res chain seq x y z
N MET A 1 0.64 2.06 -32.69
CA MET A 1 -0.07 1.48 -31.54
C MET A 1 0.88 1.40 -30.36
N VAL A 2 0.83 2.33 -29.43
CA VAL A 2 1.62 2.29 -28.19
C VAL A 2 0.98 1.22 -27.31
N LYS A 3 1.67 0.09 -27.13
CA LYS A 3 1.27 -0.94 -26.16
C LYS A 3 1.28 -0.27 -24.78
N ARG A 4 0.10 -0.11 -24.18
CA ARG A 4 -0.03 0.24 -22.77
C ARG A 4 0.89 -0.71 -21.99
N THR A 5 1.91 -0.14 -21.35
CA THR A 5 2.67 -0.84 -20.32
C THR A 5 1.63 -1.36 -19.32
N GLN A 6 1.54 -2.68 -19.18
CA GLN A 6 0.70 -3.28 -18.15
C GLN A 6 1.15 -2.68 -16.83
N GLU A 7 0.34 -1.79 -16.29
CA GLU A 7 0.51 -1.32 -14.92
C GLU A 7 0.56 -2.57 -14.06
N LYS A 8 1.61 -2.71 -13.25
CA LYS A 8 1.67 -3.80 -12.27
C LYS A 8 0.40 -3.70 -11.45
N GLU A 9 -0.51 -4.65 -11.64
CA GLU A 9 -1.68 -4.76 -10.79
C GLU A 9 -1.19 -4.87 -9.34
N HIS A 10 -1.43 -3.82 -8.58
CA HIS A 10 -1.11 -3.84 -7.17
C HIS A 10 -2.04 -4.84 -6.49
N ASN A 11 -1.47 -5.84 -5.82
CA ASN A 11 -2.24 -6.83 -5.07
C ASN A 11 -3.01 -6.23 -3.88
N ILE A 12 -2.85 -4.93 -3.62
CA ILE A 12 -3.47 -4.24 -2.49
C ILE A 12 -4.37 -3.14 -3.04
N HIS A 13 -5.62 -3.15 -2.59
CA HIS A 13 -6.64 -2.19 -2.94
C HIS A 13 -7.09 -1.41 -1.71
N HIS A 14 -7.58 -0.20 -1.91
CA HIS A 14 -8.07 0.68 -0.87
C HIS A 14 -9.60 0.64 -0.80
N TYR A 15 -10.13 0.14 0.31
CA TYR A 15 -11.57 0.01 0.52
C TYR A 15 -12.09 0.96 1.58
N LEU A 16 -13.27 1.53 1.34
CA LEU A 16 -14.09 2.20 2.32
C LEU A 16 -15.16 1.22 2.79
N VAL A 17 -15.10 0.83 4.05
CA VAL A 17 -16.10 -0.06 4.65
C VAL A 17 -16.89 0.73 5.70
N VAL A 18 -18.21 0.66 5.60
CA VAL A 18 -19.14 1.27 6.52
C VAL A 18 -20.04 0.19 7.11
N GLY A 19 -20.18 0.18 8.41
CA GLY A 19 -21.03 -0.79 9.08
C GLY A 19 -21.43 -0.33 10.49
N ARG A 20 -22.35 -1.06 11.08
CA ARG A 20 -22.88 -0.78 12.40
C ARG A 20 -23.28 -2.06 13.13
N HIS A 21 -23.61 -1.93 14.39
CA HIS A 21 -24.34 -2.98 15.10
C HIS A 21 -25.75 -3.12 14.51
N THR A 22 -26.31 -4.32 14.49
CA THR A 22 -27.69 -4.53 14.08
C THR A 22 -28.62 -3.78 15.05
N PRO A 23 -29.60 -2.99 14.56
CA PRO A 23 -30.57 -2.34 15.43
C PRO A 23 -31.29 -3.35 16.31
N THR A 24 -31.48 -3.00 17.59
CA THR A 24 -32.20 -3.80 18.56
C THR A 24 -33.28 -2.94 19.23
N GLU A 25 -34.26 -3.56 19.89
CA GLU A 25 -35.31 -2.81 20.62
C GLU A 25 -34.73 -1.83 21.62
N LYS A 26 -33.61 -2.20 22.27
CA LYS A 26 -32.92 -1.33 23.24
C LYS A 26 -32.12 -0.21 22.58
N ASN A 27 -31.62 -0.43 21.36
CA ASN A 27 -30.83 0.55 20.61
C ASN A 27 -31.28 0.59 19.16
N LYS A 28 -32.27 1.43 18.88
CA LYS A 28 -32.87 1.59 17.55
C LYS A 28 -31.91 2.25 16.56
N ASN A 29 -31.01 3.14 17.02
CA ASN A 29 -30.10 3.91 16.20
C ASN A 29 -28.64 3.66 16.65
N PRO A 30 -28.04 2.50 16.31
CA PRO A 30 -26.65 2.21 16.67
C PRO A 30 -25.68 3.11 15.90
N LYS A 31 -24.53 3.39 16.50
CA LYS A 31 -23.45 4.18 15.90
C LYS A 31 -22.97 3.55 14.60
N ILE A 32 -22.74 4.40 13.59
CA ILE A 32 -22.18 3.99 12.30
C ILE A 32 -20.68 4.21 12.33
N TYR A 33 -19.94 3.17 11.95
CA TYR A 33 -18.48 3.19 11.85
C TYR A 33 -18.05 3.18 10.39
N LYS A 34 -17.08 4.04 10.07
CA LYS A 34 -16.48 4.18 8.74
C LYS A 34 -14.99 3.94 8.84
N MET A 35 -14.48 2.97 8.10
CA MET A 35 -13.05 2.63 8.10
C MET A 35 -12.49 2.58 6.69
N ARG A 36 -11.26 3.09 6.52
CA ARG A 36 -10.45 2.91 5.32
C ARG A 36 -9.51 1.75 5.54
N ILE A 37 -9.61 0.74 4.70
CA ILE A 37 -8.91 -0.54 4.89
C ILE A 37 -8.18 -0.91 3.62
N PHE A 38 -6.93 -1.33 3.76
CA PHE A 38 -6.13 -1.89 2.67
C PHE A 38 -6.20 -3.42 2.72
N ALA A 39 -6.64 -4.01 1.62
CA ALA A 39 -6.78 -5.46 1.48
C ALA A 39 -6.68 -5.86 0.00
N ASN A 40 -6.40 -7.13 -0.26
CA ASN A 40 -6.34 -7.65 -1.62
C ASN A 40 -7.74 -7.77 -2.24
N ASP A 41 -8.74 -8.09 -1.41
CA ASP A 41 -10.10 -8.36 -1.86
C ASP A 41 -11.13 -7.68 -0.96
N LYS A 42 -12.29 -7.43 -1.51
CA LYS A 42 -13.47 -6.92 -0.79
C LYS A 42 -13.87 -7.80 0.40
N VAL A 43 -13.72 -9.11 0.28
CA VAL A 43 -14.03 -10.08 1.35
C VAL A 43 -13.06 -9.91 2.52
N ARG A 44 -11.76 -9.81 2.23
CA ARG A 44 -10.73 -9.56 3.25
C ARG A 44 -10.88 -8.18 3.91
N ALA A 45 -11.30 -7.17 3.14
CA ALA A 45 -11.61 -5.85 3.68
C ALA A 45 -12.73 -5.90 4.72
N LYS A 46 -13.83 -6.59 4.42
CA LYS A 46 -14.93 -6.81 5.37
C LYS A 46 -14.49 -7.60 6.60
N SER A 47 -13.64 -8.61 6.41
CA SER A 47 -13.10 -9.40 7.53
C SER A 47 -12.23 -8.55 8.47
N LYS A 48 -11.34 -7.71 7.91
CA LYS A 48 -10.54 -6.74 8.69
C LYS A 48 -11.42 -5.72 9.41
N PHE A 49 -12.50 -5.26 8.78
CA PHE A 49 -13.46 -4.36 9.41
C PHE A 49 -14.03 -4.98 10.69
N TRP A 50 -14.52 -6.22 10.63
CA TRP A 50 -15.07 -6.91 11.81
C TRP A 50 -14.01 -7.19 12.88
N TYR A 51 -12.77 -7.44 12.49
CA TYR A 51 -11.67 -7.57 13.43
C TYR A 51 -11.46 -6.29 14.25
N PHE A 52 -11.49 -5.12 13.61
CA PHE A 52 -11.37 -3.85 14.31
C PHE A 52 -12.63 -3.52 15.12
N MET A 53 -13.82 -3.78 14.60
CA MET A 53 -15.08 -3.57 15.31
C MET A 53 -15.17 -4.40 16.60
N LYS A 54 -14.70 -5.65 16.56
CA LYS A 54 -14.60 -6.49 17.76
C LYS A 54 -13.69 -5.89 18.83
N LYS A 55 -12.59 -5.23 18.42
CA LYS A 55 -11.67 -4.59 19.36
C LYS A 55 -12.17 -3.26 19.90
N LEU A 56 -12.85 -2.47 19.07
CA LEU A 56 -13.32 -1.12 19.43
C LEU A 56 -14.61 -1.15 20.26
N ASP A 57 -15.58 -1.90 19.81
CA ASP A 57 -16.94 -1.84 20.36
C ASP A 57 -17.53 -3.23 20.65
N LYS A 58 -16.67 -4.27 20.68
CA LYS A 58 -17.03 -5.68 20.93
C LYS A 58 -18.10 -6.24 19.98
N VAL A 59 -18.38 -5.55 18.84
CA VAL A 59 -19.34 -5.99 17.83
C VAL A 59 -18.77 -7.17 17.03
N LYS A 60 -19.51 -8.27 17.01
CA LYS A 60 -19.18 -9.45 16.20
C LYS A 60 -19.87 -9.39 14.83
N LYS A 61 -19.36 -10.15 13.85
CA LYS A 61 -19.99 -10.28 12.52
C LYS A 61 -21.46 -10.72 12.60
N ALA A 62 -21.82 -11.59 13.55
CA ALA A 62 -23.18 -12.09 13.71
C ALA A 62 -24.16 -11.03 14.27
N SER A 63 -23.65 -10.04 15.01
CA SER A 63 -24.46 -8.97 15.63
C SER A 63 -24.29 -7.63 14.92
N GLY A 64 -23.71 -7.61 13.73
CA GLY A 64 -23.51 -6.39 12.98
C GLY A 64 -23.87 -6.54 11.51
N GLU A 65 -24.05 -5.41 10.85
CA GLU A 65 -24.33 -5.32 9.42
C GLU A 65 -23.35 -4.38 8.71
N ILE A 66 -23.01 -4.72 7.46
CA ILE A 66 -22.22 -3.85 6.60
C ILE A 66 -23.19 -3.09 5.70
N LEU A 67 -23.17 -1.76 5.83
CA LEU A 67 -24.01 -0.86 5.05
C LEU A 67 -23.42 -0.61 3.66
N ALA A 68 -22.10 -0.44 3.59
CA ALA A 68 -21.42 -0.17 2.31
C ALA A 68 -19.98 -0.71 2.32
N CYS A 69 -19.52 -1.11 1.14
CA CYS A 69 -18.12 -1.47 0.92
C CYS A 69 -17.75 -1.10 -0.52
N HIS A 70 -17.02 0.02 -0.67
CA HIS A 70 -16.60 0.57 -1.95
C HIS A 70 -15.09 0.59 -2.05
N GLU A 71 -14.57 0.36 -3.24
CA GLU A 71 -13.17 0.59 -3.56
C GLU A 71 -12.95 2.08 -3.83
N ILE A 72 -11.84 2.61 -3.34
CA ILE A 72 -11.45 4.00 -3.54
C ILE A 72 -10.31 4.03 -4.55
N PHE A 73 -10.51 4.78 -5.63
CA PHE A 73 -9.51 5.02 -6.66
C PHE A 73 -8.87 6.40 -6.50
N ASP A 74 -7.62 6.51 -6.94
CA ASP A 74 -6.93 7.79 -6.95
C ASP A 74 -7.48 8.68 -8.09
N ARG A 75 -7.63 9.98 -7.80
CA ARG A 75 -8.17 10.94 -8.76
C ARG A 75 -7.23 11.16 -9.94
N ASP A 76 -5.93 11.28 -9.68
CA ASP A 76 -4.89 11.51 -10.69
C ASP A 76 -3.80 10.44 -10.59
N PRO A 77 -3.96 9.28 -11.25
CA PRO A 77 -2.97 8.20 -11.18
C PRO A 77 -1.73 8.45 -12.05
N SER A 78 -1.75 9.44 -12.94
CA SER A 78 -0.62 9.78 -13.82
C SER A 78 0.49 10.57 -13.12
N LYS A 79 0.15 11.31 -12.05
CA LYS A 79 1.11 12.16 -11.33
C LYS A 79 1.76 11.41 -10.17
N VAL A 80 3.08 11.51 -10.08
CA VAL A 80 3.83 11.00 -8.93
C VAL A 80 3.56 11.89 -7.73
N LYS A 81 3.17 11.28 -6.61
CA LYS A 81 2.87 11.93 -5.34
C LYS A 81 3.78 11.38 -4.25
N THR A 82 4.01 12.16 -3.22
CA THR A 82 4.71 11.72 -2.01
C THR A 82 3.69 11.42 -0.93
N TYR A 83 3.71 10.18 -0.44
CA TYR A 83 2.79 9.69 0.58
C TYR A 83 3.53 9.50 1.90
N GLY A 84 3.01 10.10 2.97
CA GLY A 84 3.42 9.84 4.34
C GLY A 84 2.49 8.81 4.97
N ILE A 85 3.03 7.70 5.46
CA ILE A 85 2.24 6.59 6.00
C ILE A 85 2.69 6.31 7.43
N VAL A 86 1.72 6.37 8.34
CA VAL A 86 1.87 5.93 9.72
C VAL A 86 1.34 4.51 9.82
N CYS A 87 2.17 3.60 10.28
CA CYS A 87 1.81 2.19 10.46
C CYS A 87 2.22 1.68 11.84
N THR A 88 1.52 0.64 12.27
CA THR A 88 1.82 -0.11 13.50
C THR A 88 2.00 -1.57 13.13
N TYR A 89 2.98 -2.24 13.72
CA TYR A 89 3.16 -3.67 13.57
C TYR A 89 3.52 -4.32 14.91
N LYS A 90 3.24 -5.60 15.02
CA LYS A 90 3.57 -6.40 16.20
C LYS A 90 4.88 -7.14 15.97
N SER A 91 5.85 -6.97 16.88
CA SER A 91 7.05 -7.77 16.96
C SER A 91 6.93 -8.82 18.10
N LYS A 92 7.99 -9.58 18.32
CA LYS A 92 8.06 -10.49 19.47
C LYS A 92 7.97 -9.75 20.82
N TYR A 93 8.47 -8.53 20.87
CA TYR A 93 8.59 -7.72 22.09
C TYR A 93 7.44 -6.75 22.34
N GLY A 94 6.58 -6.51 21.35
CA GLY A 94 5.45 -5.59 21.49
C GLY A 94 5.02 -4.94 20.18
N TYR A 95 4.26 -3.84 20.33
CA TYR A 95 3.78 -3.05 19.20
C TYR A 95 4.71 -1.87 18.93
N HIS A 96 5.00 -1.63 17.65
CA HIS A 96 5.86 -0.54 17.20
C HIS A 96 5.09 0.35 16.23
N ASN A 97 5.22 1.66 16.43
CA ASN A 97 4.68 2.66 15.52
C ASN A 97 5.80 3.20 14.63
N MET A 98 5.55 3.28 13.34
CA MET A 98 6.51 3.78 12.37
C MET A 98 5.87 4.78 11.42
N TYR A 99 6.66 5.78 11.03
CA TYR A 99 6.34 6.71 9.95
C TYR A 99 7.32 6.51 8.80
N LYS A 100 6.77 6.29 7.62
CA LYS A 100 7.53 6.09 6.37
C LYS A 100 6.97 6.99 5.27
N GLU A 101 7.83 7.37 4.35
CA GLU A 101 7.48 8.19 3.18
C GLU A 101 7.84 7.44 1.91
N PHE A 102 6.92 7.46 0.93
CA PHE A 102 7.08 6.79 -0.36
C PHE A 102 6.63 7.68 -1.50
N ARG A 103 7.33 7.59 -2.63
CA ARG A 103 6.89 8.19 -3.88
C ARG A 103 6.25 7.14 -4.76
N SER A 104 5.02 7.42 -5.17
CA SER A 104 4.26 6.55 -6.06
C SER A 104 3.23 7.37 -6.83
N THR A 105 2.72 6.83 -7.92
CA THR A 105 1.59 7.39 -8.66
C THR A 105 0.27 7.16 -7.93
N SER A 106 0.15 6.03 -7.20
CA SER A 106 -1.06 5.65 -6.48
C SER A 106 -0.77 5.37 -5.00
N LEU A 107 -1.79 5.56 -4.16
CA LEU A 107 -1.72 5.21 -2.74
C LEU A 107 -1.53 3.70 -2.55
N ASN A 108 -2.17 2.88 -3.38
CA ASN A 108 -2.03 1.43 -3.34
C ASN A 108 -0.57 1.01 -3.58
N GLY A 109 0.10 1.63 -4.57
CA GLY A 109 1.52 1.41 -4.84
C GLY A 109 2.44 1.83 -3.69
N ALA A 110 2.13 2.94 -3.01
CA ALA A 110 2.88 3.37 -1.83
C ALA A 110 2.72 2.39 -0.66
N VAL A 111 1.51 1.85 -0.46
CA VAL A 111 1.24 0.83 0.58
C VAL A 111 1.92 -0.51 0.26
N ASP A 112 1.99 -0.89 -1.01
CA ASP A 112 2.70 -2.09 -1.43
C ASP A 112 4.22 -1.97 -1.18
N GLN A 113 4.80 -0.80 -1.50
CA GLN A 113 6.20 -0.49 -1.16
C GLN A 113 6.44 -0.54 0.36
N LEU A 114 5.53 0.07 1.16
CA LEU A 114 5.60 -0.01 2.61
C LEU A 114 5.60 -1.46 3.10
N THR A 115 4.66 -2.27 2.60
CA THR A 115 4.53 -3.68 3.01
C THR A 115 5.79 -4.46 2.67
N SER A 116 6.34 -4.27 1.47
CA SER A 116 7.59 -4.92 1.05
C SER A 116 8.77 -4.51 1.91
N GLU A 117 8.89 -3.23 2.24
CA GLU A 117 9.97 -2.72 3.11
C GLU A 117 9.83 -3.24 4.55
N MET A 118 8.62 -3.25 5.10
CA MET A 118 8.37 -3.73 6.48
C MET A 118 8.65 -5.23 6.60
N VAL A 119 8.29 -6.02 5.60
CA VAL A 119 8.61 -7.45 5.58
C VAL A 119 10.11 -7.68 5.42
N GLY A 120 10.76 -6.98 4.50
CA GLY A 120 12.19 -7.14 4.20
C GLY A 120 13.09 -6.65 5.33
N ARG A 121 12.92 -5.40 5.78
CA ARG A 121 13.83 -4.76 6.74
C ARG A 121 13.47 -5.00 8.20
N HIS A 122 12.20 -5.14 8.53
CA HIS A 122 11.72 -5.25 9.91
C HIS A 122 11.18 -6.63 10.25
N LYS A 123 11.21 -7.59 9.31
CA LYS A 123 10.65 -8.93 9.47
C LYS A 123 9.20 -8.94 9.97
N ALA A 124 8.46 -7.86 9.67
CA ALA A 124 7.06 -7.73 10.04
C ALA A 124 6.20 -8.69 9.21
N GLN A 125 5.29 -9.40 9.85
CA GLN A 125 4.31 -10.20 9.13
C GLN A 125 3.29 -9.28 8.46
N ARG A 126 2.94 -9.54 7.21
CA ARG A 126 1.95 -8.72 6.46
C ARG A 126 0.62 -8.57 7.18
N GLU A 127 0.20 -9.62 7.88
CA GLU A 127 -1.07 -9.65 8.63
C GLU A 127 -1.02 -8.78 9.88
N SER A 128 0.15 -8.63 10.49
CA SER A 128 0.34 -7.82 11.70
C SER A 128 0.48 -6.33 11.40
N LEU A 129 0.69 -5.96 10.13
CA LEU A 129 0.86 -4.59 9.71
C LEU A 129 -0.50 -3.89 9.62
N VAL A 130 -0.67 -2.86 10.43
CA VAL A 130 -1.87 -2.01 10.45
C VAL A 130 -1.49 -0.61 10.00
N ILE A 131 -2.15 -0.12 8.95
CA ILE A 131 -1.99 1.26 8.48
C ILE A 131 -2.95 2.12 9.30
N VAL A 132 -2.38 3.07 10.05
CA VAL A 132 -3.14 3.96 10.93
C VAL A 132 -3.59 5.20 10.17
N ARG A 133 -2.68 5.83 9.44
CA ARG A 133 -2.94 7.07 8.71
C ARG A 133 -2.12 7.16 7.45
N THR A 134 -2.74 7.68 6.41
CA THR A 134 -2.08 8.02 5.14
C THR A 134 -2.30 9.50 4.85
N THR A 135 -1.25 10.20 4.45
CA THR A 135 -1.27 11.61 4.07
C THR A 135 -0.54 11.80 2.76
N ILE A 136 -1.01 12.73 1.94
CA ILE A 136 -0.29 13.18 0.76
C ILE A 136 0.39 14.49 1.12
N LEU A 137 1.71 14.55 0.95
CA LEU A 137 2.47 15.78 1.12
C LEU A 137 2.20 16.65 -0.11
N LYS A 138 1.57 17.81 0.09
CA LYS A 138 1.07 18.65 -1.02
C LYS A 138 1.84 19.95 -1.20
N GLY A 139 2.48 20.44 -0.17
CA GLY A 139 3.19 21.71 -0.17
C GLY A 139 4.60 21.61 -0.72
N ASP A 140 5.49 22.37 -0.16
CA ASP A 140 6.91 22.29 -0.41
C ASP A 140 7.45 20.98 0.18
N ILE A 141 7.46 19.93 -0.67
CA ILE A 141 7.80 18.56 -0.25
C ILE A 141 9.20 18.52 0.36
N GLU A 142 10.11 19.38 -0.08
CA GLU A 142 11.45 19.45 0.47
C GLU A 142 11.44 19.88 1.94
N LYS A 143 10.52 20.76 2.34
CA LYS A 143 10.34 21.18 3.73
C LYS A 143 9.48 20.21 4.54
N GLU A 144 8.38 19.74 3.97
CA GLU A 144 7.42 18.88 4.66
C GLU A 144 7.91 17.45 4.88
N ALA A 145 8.71 16.90 3.95
CA ALA A 145 9.23 15.55 4.07
C ALA A 145 10.20 15.45 5.25
N LYS A 146 10.04 14.41 6.05
CA LYS A 146 10.94 14.11 7.19
C LYS A 146 12.13 13.24 6.77
N ARG A 147 12.00 12.50 5.66
CA ARG A 147 13.02 11.56 5.18
C ARG A 147 13.98 12.23 4.21
N VAL A 148 15.28 12.16 4.53
CA VAL A 148 16.33 12.79 3.73
C VAL A 148 16.33 12.33 2.28
N TYR A 149 16.14 11.02 2.04
CA TYR A 149 16.12 10.46 0.69
C TYR A 149 14.96 10.99 -0.16
N ILE A 150 13.80 11.29 0.46
CA ILE A 150 12.68 11.92 -0.25
C ILE A 150 13.03 13.38 -0.60
N LYS A 151 13.61 14.12 0.33
CA LYS A 151 14.05 15.51 0.09
C LYS A 151 15.04 15.60 -1.07
N GLN A 152 15.97 14.64 -1.13
CA GLN A 152 16.98 14.62 -2.20
C GLN A 152 16.37 14.32 -3.58
N ILE A 153 15.43 13.36 -3.66
CA ILE A 153 14.81 12.95 -4.93
C ILE A 153 13.85 14.02 -5.48
N VAL A 154 13.28 14.85 -4.62
CA VAL A 154 12.31 15.87 -5.03
C VAL A 154 12.97 17.10 -5.66
N LYS A 155 14.25 17.33 -5.42
CA LYS A 155 14.98 18.47 -6.00
C LYS A 155 14.93 18.43 -7.53
N PRO A 156 14.70 19.57 -8.23
CA PRO A 156 14.60 19.61 -9.68
C PRO A 156 15.93 19.25 -10.37
N ASP A 157 17.06 19.51 -9.72
CA ASP A 157 18.40 19.30 -10.28
C ASP A 157 18.99 17.92 -9.96
N VAL A 158 18.14 16.99 -9.53
CA VAL A 158 18.59 15.64 -9.17
C VAL A 158 19.13 14.90 -10.39
N ARG A 159 20.41 14.56 -10.34
CA ARG A 159 21.10 13.72 -11.33
C ARG A 159 21.92 12.66 -10.60
N PHE A 160 21.81 11.43 -11.03
CA PHE A 160 22.63 10.34 -10.51
C PHE A 160 22.89 9.30 -11.61
N PRO A 161 24.07 8.64 -11.59
CA PRO A 161 24.38 7.60 -12.56
C PRO A 161 23.59 6.31 -12.25
N LEU A 162 23.26 5.56 -13.30
CA LEU A 162 22.78 4.18 -13.17
C LEU A 162 23.98 3.26 -12.90
N LEU A 163 24.26 2.95 -11.63
CA LEU A 163 25.39 2.15 -11.21
C LEU A 163 25.27 0.67 -11.59
N HIS A 164 24.03 0.18 -11.71
CA HIS A 164 23.78 -1.21 -12.04
C HIS A 164 23.26 -1.36 -13.46
N LYS A 165 24.09 -1.96 -14.31
CA LYS A 165 23.68 -2.36 -15.65
C LYS A 165 22.75 -3.56 -15.58
N ARG A 166 21.66 -3.56 -16.36
CA ARG A 166 20.79 -4.73 -16.47
C ARG A 166 21.54 -5.84 -17.17
N ILE A 167 21.79 -6.96 -16.48
CA ILE A 167 22.49 -8.13 -17.02
C ILE A 167 21.59 -8.91 -17.97
N ARG A 168 20.28 -8.96 -17.69
CA ARG A 168 19.28 -9.65 -18.52
C ARG A 168 18.31 -8.65 -19.11
N PRO A 169 18.10 -8.68 -20.43
CA PRO A 169 17.08 -7.85 -21.07
C PRO A 169 15.67 -8.26 -20.63
N ALA A 170 14.70 -7.35 -20.77
CA ALA A 170 13.30 -7.67 -20.55
C ALA A 170 12.85 -8.85 -21.44
N PRO A 171 11.83 -9.64 -21.03
CA PRO A 171 11.40 -10.84 -21.78
C PRO A 171 11.11 -10.58 -23.26
N ALA A 172 10.56 -9.40 -23.60
CA ALA A 172 10.27 -9.00 -24.97
C ALA A 172 11.52 -8.87 -25.88
N PHE A 173 12.70 -8.65 -25.28
CA PHE A 173 13.97 -8.49 -25.99
C PHE A 173 14.89 -9.71 -25.85
N ARG A 174 14.44 -10.79 -25.22
CA ARG A 174 15.20 -12.03 -25.13
C ARG A 174 14.97 -12.85 -26.39
N LYS A 175 16.06 -13.37 -26.95
CA LYS A 175 15.96 -14.39 -27.99
C LYS A 175 15.49 -15.70 -27.38
N VAL A 176 14.50 -16.32 -28.00
CA VAL A 176 13.94 -17.62 -27.57
C VAL A 176 14.97 -18.74 -27.77
N PHE A 177 15.80 -18.61 -28.79
CA PHE A 177 16.78 -19.63 -29.18
C PHE A 177 18.11 -19.02 -29.57
N ARG A 178 19.23 -19.60 -29.10
CA ARG A 178 20.58 -19.34 -29.56
C ARG A 178 21.12 -20.57 -30.24
N PRO A 179 21.29 -20.57 -31.57
CA PRO A 179 21.74 -21.76 -32.32
C PRO A 179 23.20 -22.14 -32.05
N SER A 180 24.00 -21.20 -31.56
CA SER A 180 25.42 -21.47 -31.26
C SER A 180 25.86 -20.74 -30.00
N ARG A 181 26.72 -21.36 -29.20
CA ARG A 181 27.46 -20.69 -28.14
C ARG A 181 28.61 -19.88 -28.73
N PRO A 182 28.90 -18.68 -28.24
CA PRO A 182 30.14 -18.01 -28.64
C PRO A 182 31.34 -18.86 -28.21
N VAL A 183 32.29 -19.03 -29.11
CA VAL A 183 33.55 -19.68 -28.80
C VAL A 183 34.36 -18.71 -27.92
N LEU A 184 34.60 -19.09 -26.68
CA LEU A 184 35.27 -18.25 -25.68
C LEU A 184 36.79 -18.47 -25.70
N LEU A 185 37.26 -19.42 -26.49
CA LEU A 185 38.68 -19.71 -26.69
C LEU A 185 39.04 -19.34 -28.14
N ALA A 186 39.65 -18.21 -28.29
CA ALA A 186 40.48 -17.83 -29.42
C ALA A 186 41.78 -17.29 -28.82
#